data_4a2a581fd04685b4a7bac8fc468bfa36
#
_entry.id   4a2a581fd04685b4a7bac8fc468bfa36
#
_cell.length_a   1.000
_cell.length_b   1.000
_cell.length_c   1.000
_cell.angle_alpha   90.00
_cell.angle_beta   90.00
_cell.angle_gamma   90.00
#
_symmetry.space_group_name_H-M   'P 1'
#
loop_
_entity.id
_entity.type
_entity.pdbx_description
1 polymer ?
#
loop_
_entity_poly.entity_id
_entity_poly.type
_entity_poly.pdbx_seq_one_letter_code
_entity_poly.pdbx_strand_id
1 'polypeptide(L)'
;MTNILLCGGSGTRLWPISRTLMPKQFIKLFDDRSLFQLTALRNSEICDRTFVITNIDHYYLAMDQIENLNITNFKYLLEPVGRNTAPAITLACLALDPNEVVLVTPSDHLIKNVKEYQKSVKVAKELAEQNFLVTFGIKPSSPETGFGYIESFSGDVKAFYEKPDYERAVKFLKDQNFYWNSGMFVFKAGVFLDQMKIFAPEILEACKLALNNAKKDEFDIKIDSTDMQNIPQNSIDYAVMEKSDIVKMVALDASWSDLGSFDSLDEQLPKDTNGNTINSDLVQINSHNNLILSSGKKIALIDVDDLTIVDTKDALLISKKSSSQKVKNIVEVLKEESSELCNAHVTTNRPWGNYTVLENQDGYKIKIIEVKPGKRLSLQKHFHRNEHWIVLSGSATVTIGETTRLVCPNESIYIKMGEVHRLSNEGKIPVVLIEAQVGEYTGEDDIIRLDDDFKR
;
A
#
# COMPACT_ATOMS: atom_id res chain seq x y z
N MET A 1 10.42 21.67 -0.46
CA MET A 1 10.25 20.54 0.50
C MET A 1 9.82 19.30 -0.26
N THR A 2 10.46 18.17 0.00
CA THR A 2 10.13 16.88 -0.64
C THR A 2 9.31 16.02 0.32
N ASN A 3 8.20 15.44 -0.15
CA ASN A 3 7.48 14.41 0.57
C ASN A 3 8.16 13.05 0.34
N ILE A 4 8.63 12.39 1.40
CA ILE A 4 9.04 10.98 1.38
C ILE A 4 7.82 10.16 1.80
N LEU A 5 7.19 9.49 0.83
CA LEU A 5 5.98 8.71 1.02
C LEU A 5 6.32 7.24 1.20
N LEU A 6 6.17 6.74 2.42
CA LEU A 6 6.49 5.35 2.78
C LEU A 6 5.31 4.42 2.46
N CYS A 7 5.50 3.50 1.53
CA CYS A 7 4.49 2.53 1.11
C CYS A 7 4.81 1.11 1.60
N GLY A 8 5.31 1.01 2.83
CA GLY A 8 5.57 -0.26 3.50
C GLY A 8 4.33 -0.85 4.18
N GLY A 9 4.46 -2.09 4.64
CA GLY A 9 3.42 -2.81 5.40
C GLY A 9 2.47 -3.63 4.53
N SER A 10 2.12 -4.82 5.01
CA SER A 10 1.19 -5.75 4.32
C SER A 10 -0.28 -5.58 4.73
N GLY A 11 -0.56 -4.84 5.80
CA GLY A 11 -1.93 -4.58 6.26
C GLY A 11 -2.75 -5.84 6.62
N THR A 12 -2.13 -6.93 7.02
CA THR A 12 -2.74 -8.27 7.24
C THR A 12 -3.94 -8.27 8.17
N ARG A 13 -4.05 -7.30 9.09
CA ARG A 13 -5.19 -7.17 10.02
C ARG A 13 -6.51 -6.77 9.35
N LEU A 14 -6.47 -6.35 8.09
CA LEU A 14 -7.65 -6.05 7.28
C LEU A 14 -7.95 -7.14 6.23
N TRP A 15 -7.42 -8.36 6.42
CA TRP A 15 -7.86 -9.49 5.61
C TRP A 15 -9.39 -9.71 5.82
N PRO A 16 -10.20 -9.96 4.79
CA PRO A 16 -9.86 -10.32 3.41
C PRO A 16 -9.76 -9.15 2.41
N ILE A 17 -9.95 -7.89 2.80
CA ILE A 17 -9.81 -6.78 1.87
C ILE A 17 -8.35 -6.44 1.55
N SER A 18 -7.42 -6.69 2.46
CA SER A 18 -5.98 -6.57 2.20
C SER A 18 -5.36 -7.91 1.83
N ARG A 19 -4.38 -7.88 0.94
CA ARG A 19 -3.55 -9.01 0.50
C ARG A 19 -2.10 -8.55 0.38
N THR A 20 -1.16 -9.47 0.29
CA THR A 20 0.26 -9.13 0.08
C THR A 20 0.45 -8.24 -1.15
N LEU A 21 -0.17 -8.58 -2.30
CA LEU A 21 -0.09 -7.81 -3.54
C LEU A 21 -1.11 -6.66 -3.64
N MET A 22 -1.98 -6.49 -2.66
CA MET A 22 -2.92 -5.37 -2.53
C MET A 22 -2.99 -4.95 -1.06
N PRO A 23 -1.91 -4.34 -0.52
CA PRO A 23 -1.90 -3.93 0.87
C PRO A 23 -2.83 -2.74 1.12
N LYS A 24 -3.14 -2.50 2.39
CA LYS A 24 -4.13 -1.55 2.89
C LYS A 24 -4.08 -0.18 2.21
N GLN A 25 -2.89 0.37 2.03
CA GLN A 25 -2.70 1.72 1.48
C GLN A 25 -3.23 1.89 0.06
N PHE A 26 -3.32 0.81 -0.72
CA PHE A 26 -3.78 0.85 -2.10
C PHE A 26 -5.27 0.49 -2.28
N ILE A 27 -5.96 0.08 -1.20
CA ILE A 27 -7.39 -0.26 -1.25
C ILE A 27 -8.20 1.04 -1.27
N LYS A 28 -9.16 1.13 -2.18
CA LYS A 28 -10.09 2.26 -2.28
C LYS A 28 -11.18 2.13 -1.22
N LEU A 29 -11.02 2.80 -0.10
CA LEU A 29 -11.95 2.75 1.04
C LEU A 29 -12.77 4.01 1.22
N PHE A 30 -12.33 5.15 0.66
CA PHE A 30 -12.94 6.46 0.87
C PHE A 30 -13.10 7.18 -0.47
N ASP A 31 -14.34 7.52 -0.85
CA ASP A 31 -14.67 8.31 -2.06
C ASP A 31 -13.95 7.81 -3.33
N ASP A 32 -13.94 6.50 -3.55
CA ASP A 32 -13.24 5.81 -4.65
C ASP A 32 -11.71 6.07 -4.69
N ARG A 33 -11.12 6.48 -3.57
CA ARG A 33 -9.69 6.72 -3.41
C ARG A 33 -9.06 5.81 -2.37
N SER A 34 -7.81 5.48 -2.61
CA SER A 34 -6.97 4.77 -1.65
C SER A 34 -6.31 5.75 -0.66
N LEU A 35 -5.87 5.24 0.49
CA LEU A 35 -5.11 6.04 1.47
C LEU A 35 -3.82 6.61 0.88
N PHE A 36 -3.16 5.84 0.03
CA PHE A 36 -2.00 6.28 -0.74
C PHE A 36 -2.33 7.49 -1.61
N GLN A 37 -3.43 7.44 -2.38
CA GLN A 37 -3.90 8.55 -3.20
C GLN A 37 -4.28 9.78 -2.35
N LEU A 38 -5.01 9.59 -1.26
CA LEU A 38 -5.37 10.67 -0.34
C LEU A 38 -4.14 11.34 0.27
N THR A 39 -3.12 10.55 0.65
CA THR A 39 -1.87 11.08 1.20
C THR A 39 -1.05 11.82 0.14
N ALA A 40 -0.93 11.26 -1.06
CA ALA A 40 -0.23 11.92 -2.17
C ALA A 40 -0.87 13.26 -2.54
N LEU A 41 -2.21 13.31 -2.67
CA LEU A 41 -2.96 14.55 -2.95
C LEU A 41 -2.76 15.59 -1.84
N ARG A 42 -2.96 15.21 -0.58
CA ARG A 42 -2.81 16.10 0.56
C ARG A 42 -1.42 16.73 0.63
N ASN A 43 -0.38 15.93 0.37
CA ASN A 43 0.99 16.39 0.47
C ASN A 43 1.45 17.16 -0.78
N SER A 44 0.86 16.93 -1.97
CA SER A 44 1.17 17.70 -3.17
C SER A 44 0.79 19.18 -3.09
N GLU A 45 -0.09 19.55 -2.15
CA GLU A 45 -0.46 20.96 -1.90
C GLU A 45 0.61 21.74 -1.12
N ILE A 46 1.53 21.02 -0.42
CA ILE A 46 2.53 21.61 0.48
C ILE A 46 3.96 21.19 0.17
N CYS A 47 4.16 20.24 -0.74
CA CYS A 47 5.47 19.75 -1.16
C CYS A 47 5.63 19.92 -2.68
N ASP A 48 6.86 20.25 -3.10
CA ASP A 48 7.18 20.51 -4.50
C ASP A 48 7.33 19.22 -5.32
N ARG A 49 7.63 18.11 -4.64
CA ARG A 49 7.79 16.76 -5.22
C ARG A 49 7.53 15.67 -4.21
N THR A 50 7.23 14.47 -4.70
CA THR A 50 7.04 13.27 -3.89
C THR A 50 8.03 12.18 -4.27
N PHE A 51 8.73 11.63 -3.27
CA PHE A 51 9.61 10.51 -3.39
C PHE A 51 8.94 9.28 -2.75
N VAL A 52 8.40 8.41 -3.58
CA VAL A 52 7.64 7.22 -3.17
C VAL A 52 8.61 6.07 -2.91
N ILE A 53 8.63 5.55 -1.68
CA ILE A 53 9.41 4.37 -1.32
C ILE A 53 8.45 3.19 -1.23
N THR A 54 8.63 2.21 -2.09
CA THR A 54 7.73 1.06 -2.19
C THR A 54 8.46 -0.24 -2.47
N ASN A 55 7.84 -1.37 -2.11
CA ASN A 55 8.32 -2.66 -2.57
C ASN A 55 8.17 -2.76 -4.09
N ILE A 56 9.11 -3.47 -4.74
CA ILE A 56 9.11 -3.65 -6.20
C ILE A 56 7.82 -4.28 -6.71
N ASP A 57 7.19 -5.17 -5.93
CA ASP A 57 5.93 -5.83 -6.30
C ASP A 57 4.74 -4.86 -6.34
N HIS A 58 4.82 -3.75 -5.61
CA HIS A 58 3.77 -2.71 -5.56
C HIS A 58 4.04 -1.52 -6.48
N TYR A 59 5.19 -1.48 -7.15
CA TYR A 59 5.62 -0.34 -7.98
C TYR A 59 4.57 0.07 -9.01
N TYR A 60 4.12 -0.90 -9.81
CA TYR A 60 3.14 -0.61 -10.87
C TYR A 60 1.76 -0.22 -10.32
N LEU A 61 1.39 -0.76 -9.15
CA LEU A 61 0.16 -0.35 -8.46
C LEU A 61 0.25 1.09 -7.98
N ALA A 62 1.40 1.49 -7.42
CA ALA A 62 1.66 2.88 -7.01
C ALA A 62 1.65 3.83 -8.21
N MET A 63 2.33 3.47 -9.31
CA MET A 63 2.33 4.24 -10.55
C MET A 63 0.92 4.47 -11.09
N ASP A 64 0.14 3.39 -11.23
CA ASP A 64 -1.22 3.46 -11.76
C ASP A 64 -2.12 4.40 -10.93
N GLN A 65 -1.99 4.33 -9.62
CA GLN A 65 -2.78 5.18 -8.74
C GLN A 65 -2.34 6.66 -8.77
N ILE A 66 -1.06 6.92 -9.01
CA ILE A 66 -0.53 8.29 -9.18
C ILE A 66 -0.93 8.90 -10.53
N GLU A 67 -0.83 8.14 -11.63
CA GLU A 67 -1.22 8.59 -12.97
C GLU A 67 -2.67 9.14 -13.00
N ASN A 68 -3.54 8.57 -12.18
CA ASN A 68 -4.94 9.00 -12.05
C ASN A 68 -5.14 10.32 -11.27
N LEU A 69 -4.09 10.90 -10.67
CA LEU A 69 -4.21 12.09 -9.81
C LEU A 69 -3.84 13.40 -10.50
N ASN A 70 -3.35 13.38 -11.73
CA ASN A 70 -2.81 14.54 -12.44
C ASN A 70 -1.71 15.31 -11.66
N ILE A 71 -0.98 14.61 -10.77
CA ILE A 71 0.15 15.16 -10.05
C ILE A 71 1.42 14.84 -10.84
N THR A 72 2.26 15.85 -11.04
CA THR A 72 3.57 15.72 -11.66
C THR A 72 4.66 15.71 -10.57
N ASN A 73 5.88 15.32 -10.90
CA ASN A 73 7.01 15.37 -9.97
C ASN A 73 7.09 14.21 -8.96
N PHE A 74 6.93 12.98 -9.43
CA PHE A 74 7.19 11.78 -8.64
C PHE A 74 8.53 11.15 -8.99
N LYS A 75 9.19 10.61 -7.96
CA LYS A 75 10.33 9.72 -8.09
C LYS A 75 10.10 8.50 -7.21
N TYR A 76 10.58 7.34 -7.65
CA TYR A 76 10.40 6.09 -6.92
C TYR A 76 11.74 5.55 -6.43
N LEU A 77 11.73 4.99 -5.22
CA LEU A 77 12.79 4.13 -4.70
C LEU A 77 12.19 2.76 -4.45
N LEU A 78 12.73 1.76 -5.14
CA LEU A 78 12.18 0.41 -5.16
C LEU A 78 13.02 -0.51 -4.28
N GLU A 79 12.39 -1.01 -3.22
CA GLU A 79 12.96 -1.95 -2.28
C GLU A 79 12.57 -3.38 -2.67
N PRO A 80 13.53 -4.27 -2.97
CA PRO A 80 13.23 -5.69 -3.24
C PRO A 80 12.77 -6.43 -1.98
N VAL A 81 13.19 -5.97 -0.81
CA VAL A 81 12.78 -6.48 0.50
C VAL A 81 12.72 -5.33 1.50
N GLY A 82 11.67 -5.28 2.33
CA GLY A 82 11.54 -4.24 3.36
C GLY A 82 12.55 -4.42 4.50
N ARG A 83 13.20 -3.32 4.91
CA ARG A 83 14.15 -3.27 6.02
C ARG A 83 13.72 -2.31 7.13
N ASN A 84 12.42 -2.03 7.22
CA ASN A 84 11.82 -1.07 8.16
C ASN A 84 12.12 0.40 7.77
N THR A 85 11.72 1.36 8.59
CA THR A 85 11.64 2.78 8.22
C THR A 85 13.00 3.51 8.20
N ALA A 86 13.96 3.15 9.07
CA ALA A 86 15.24 3.83 9.09
C ALA A 86 16.03 3.64 7.78
N PRO A 87 16.24 2.42 7.23
CA PRO A 87 16.86 2.24 5.93
C PRO A 87 16.14 2.95 4.79
N ALA A 88 14.81 2.84 4.72
CA ALA A 88 13.98 3.46 3.69
C ALA A 88 14.19 4.97 3.62
N ILE A 89 14.10 5.65 4.77
CA ILE A 89 14.29 7.10 4.89
C ILE A 89 15.77 7.48 4.62
N THR A 90 16.74 6.67 5.10
CA THR A 90 18.16 6.91 4.86
C THR A 90 18.50 6.87 3.38
N LEU A 91 18.03 5.85 2.65
CA LEU A 91 18.20 5.74 1.20
C LEU A 91 17.61 6.93 0.45
N ALA A 92 16.43 7.39 0.85
CA ALA A 92 15.80 8.58 0.26
C ALA A 92 16.60 9.84 0.55
N CYS A 93 17.03 10.08 1.80
CA CYS A 93 17.82 11.25 2.18
C CYS A 93 19.18 11.28 1.49
N LEU A 94 19.84 10.13 1.30
CA LEU A 94 21.11 10.03 0.53
C LEU A 94 20.94 10.38 -0.95
N ALA A 95 19.72 10.27 -1.51
CA ALA A 95 19.40 10.61 -2.90
C ALA A 95 18.93 12.06 -3.09
N LEU A 96 18.87 12.86 -2.01
CA LEU A 96 18.41 14.26 -1.99
C LEU A 96 19.55 15.22 -1.63
N ASP A 97 19.30 16.52 -1.82
CA ASP A 97 20.24 17.55 -1.33
C ASP A 97 20.24 17.54 0.22
N PRO A 98 21.39 17.58 0.89
CA PRO A 98 21.46 17.62 2.35
C PRO A 98 20.69 18.77 3.04
N ASN A 99 20.57 19.90 2.36
CA ASN A 99 19.82 21.07 2.87
C ASN A 99 18.31 20.99 2.61
N GLU A 100 17.86 19.98 1.86
CA GLU A 100 16.47 19.84 1.56
C GLU A 100 15.67 19.43 2.79
N VAL A 101 14.59 20.17 3.07
CA VAL A 101 13.62 19.77 4.09
C VAL A 101 12.74 18.67 3.51
N VAL A 102 12.61 17.58 4.24
CA VAL A 102 11.77 16.45 3.89
C VAL A 102 10.61 16.31 4.86
N LEU A 103 9.44 15.95 4.33
CA LEU A 103 8.26 15.53 5.07
C LEU A 103 8.11 14.02 4.86
N VAL A 104 8.36 13.23 5.89
CA VAL A 104 8.20 11.76 5.85
C VAL A 104 6.81 11.40 6.31
N THR A 105 6.06 10.66 5.48
CA THR A 105 4.69 10.25 5.80
C THR A 105 4.43 8.80 5.44
N PRO A 106 3.79 8.00 6.31
CA PRO A 106 3.17 6.75 5.93
C PRO A 106 2.05 6.98 4.91
N SER A 107 1.92 6.08 3.95
CA SER A 107 0.88 6.16 2.90
C SER A 107 -0.48 5.61 3.32
N ASP A 108 -0.57 5.02 4.50
CA ASP A 108 -1.71 4.22 4.95
C ASP A 108 -2.51 4.84 6.11
N HIS A 109 -2.25 6.12 6.42
CA HIS A 109 -2.94 6.87 7.46
C HIS A 109 -4.03 7.79 6.87
N LEU A 110 -5.18 7.82 7.55
CA LEU A 110 -6.27 8.75 7.25
C LEU A 110 -6.06 10.06 8.04
N ILE A 111 -6.21 11.19 7.36
CA ILE A 111 -6.28 12.53 7.95
C ILE A 111 -7.47 13.25 7.34
N LYS A 112 -8.48 13.59 8.16
CA LYS A 112 -9.72 14.23 7.67
C LYS A 112 -9.62 15.75 7.67
N ASN A 113 -8.96 16.35 8.65
CA ASN A 113 -8.79 17.80 8.73
C ASN A 113 -7.47 18.24 8.06
N VAL A 114 -7.50 18.36 6.74
CA VAL A 114 -6.33 18.73 5.92
C VAL A 114 -5.80 20.12 6.29
N LYS A 115 -6.66 21.09 6.65
CA LYS A 115 -6.23 22.45 7.00
C LYS A 115 -5.38 22.48 8.27
N GLU A 116 -5.78 21.77 9.31
CA GLU A 116 -5.00 21.69 10.55
C GLU A 116 -3.70 20.91 10.35
N TYR A 117 -3.74 19.86 9.52
CA TYR A 117 -2.53 19.14 9.10
C TYR A 117 -1.53 20.08 8.41
N GLN A 118 -1.96 20.87 7.44
CA GLN A 118 -1.09 21.82 6.72
C GLN A 118 -0.48 22.88 7.64
N LYS A 119 -1.25 23.38 8.60
CA LYS A 119 -0.72 24.34 9.63
C LYS A 119 0.35 23.68 10.48
N SER A 120 0.12 22.46 10.95
CA SER A 120 1.10 21.72 11.78
C SER A 120 2.37 21.40 10.98
N VAL A 121 2.25 21.02 9.69
CA VAL A 121 3.41 20.80 8.83
C VAL A 121 4.21 22.08 8.60
N LYS A 122 3.55 23.23 8.49
CA LYS A 122 4.25 24.53 8.39
C LYS A 122 5.10 24.84 9.62
N VAL A 123 4.54 24.65 10.82
CA VAL A 123 5.29 24.81 12.08
C VAL A 123 6.46 23.83 12.16
N ALA A 124 6.24 22.57 11.78
CA ALA A 124 7.28 21.55 11.76
C ALA A 124 8.41 21.91 10.77
N LYS A 125 8.07 22.47 9.60
CA LYS A 125 9.06 22.97 8.63
C LYS A 125 9.93 24.07 9.20
N GLU A 126 9.34 25.04 9.90
CA GLU A 126 10.08 26.16 10.53
C GLU A 126 11.07 25.66 11.58
N LEU A 127 10.72 24.61 12.35
CA LEU A 127 11.63 23.95 13.30
C LEU A 127 12.73 23.13 12.58
N ALA A 128 12.37 22.42 11.52
CA ALA A 128 13.34 21.66 10.73
C ALA A 128 14.39 22.57 10.05
N GLU A 129 13.99 23.77 9.62
CA GLU A 129 14.91 24.80 9.09
C GLU A 129 15.93 25.25 10.13
N GLN A 130 15.62 25.13 11.43
CA GLN A 130 16.52 25.37 12.56
C GLN A 130 17.36 24.13 12.95
N ASN A 131 17.37 23.10 12.13
CA ASN A 131 18.10 21.83 12.29
C ASN A 131 17.57 20.92 13.42
N PHE A 132 16.29 20.98 13.74
CA PHE A 132 15.63 20.00 14.59
C PHE A 132 15.08 18.82 13.76
N LEU A 133 15.01 17.64 14.39
CA LEU A 133 14.20 16.52 13.94
C LEU A 133 12.80 16.71 14.53
N VAL A 134 11.77 16.80 13.70
CA VAL A 134 10.42 17.07 14.18
C VAL A 134 9.53 15.87 13.95
N THR A 135 8.78 15.46 14.99
CA THR A 135 7.72 14.45 14.92
C THR A 135 6.36 15.08 15.23
N PHE A 136 5.28 14.36 14.86
CA PHE A 136 3.91 14.79 15.17
C PHE A 136 3.28 13.90 16.24
N GLY A 137 2.78 14.52 17.30
CA GLY A 137 2.10 13.86 18.39
C GLY A 137 0.59 14.00 18.28
N ILE A 138 -0.12 12.87 18.37
CA ILE A 138 -1.58 12.82 18.39
C ILE A 138 -2.06 12.70 19.83
N LYS A 139 -3.06 13.50 20.24
CA LYS A 139 -3.60 13.38 21.58
C LYS A 139 -4.31 12.02 21.75
N PRO A 140 -3.92 11.21 22.74
CA PRO A 140 -4.54 9.91 22.97
C PRO A 140 -6.02 10.05 23.34
N SER A 141 -6.87 9.22 22.70
CA SER A 141 -8.29 9.08 23.04
C SER A 141 -8.61 7.77 23.75
N SER A 142 -7.69 6.80 23.69
CA SER A 142 -7.80 5.46 24.26
C SER A 142 -6.42 4.93 24.70
N PRO A 143 -6.35 3.90 25.56
CA PRO A 143 -5.09 3.32 26.01
C PRO A 143 -4.57 2.30 25.00
N GLU A 144 -4.17 2.77 23.80
CA GLU A 144 -3.67 1.91 22.73
C GLU A 144 -2.29 1.31 23.05
N THR A 145 -2.17 0.00 22.94
CA THR A 145 -0.91 -0.73 23.12
C THR A 145 -0.17 -1.00 21.82
N GLY A 146 -0.81 -0.71 20.69
CA GLY A 146 -0.23 -0.86 19.34
C GLY A 146 0.58 0.33 18.87
N PHE A 147 0.53 1.47 19.58
CA PHE A 147 1.22 2.71 19.22
C PHE A 147 2.41 3.01 20.14
N GLY A 148 3.38 3.73 19.59
CA GLY A 148 4.38 4.41 20.38
C GLY A 148 3.80 5.67 21.04
N TYR A 149 4.31 6.02 22.21
CA TYR A 149 3.95 7.24 22.95
C TYR A 149 5.15 8.17 23.06
N ILE A 150 4.89 9.46 22.97
CA ILE A 150 5.87 10.53 23.11
C ILE A 150 5.52 11.32 24.38
N GLU A 151 6.46 11.42 25.32
CA GLU A 151 6.38 12.35 26.43
C GLU A 151 6.97 13.69 25.99
N SER A 152 6.14 14.75 25.99
CA SER A 152 6.56 16.07 25.52
C SER A 152 6.00 17.19 26.36
N PHE A 153 6.84 18.18 26.64
CA PHE A 153 6.47 19.42 27.35
C PHE A 153 6.72 20.61 26.45
N SER A 154 5.66 21.32 26.09
CA SER A 154 5.74 22.52 25.23
C SER A 154 6.49 22.30 23.91
N GLY A 155 6.41 21.09 23.35
CA GLY A 155 7.08 20.73 22.10
C GLY A 155 8.49 20.13 22.27
N ASP A 156 9.09 20.16 23.44
CA ASP A 156 10.34 19.47 23.73
C ASP A 156 10.05 17.99 24.04
N VAL A 157 10.66 17.10 23.31
CA VAL A 157 10.53 15.65 23.52
C VAL A 157 11.44 15.23 24.65
N LYS A 158 10.88 14.52 25.62
CA LYS A 158 11.59 14.00 26.78
C LYS A 158 11.90 12.52 26.65
N ALA A 159 10.95 11.74 26.14
CA ALA A 159 11.11 10.31 25.97
C ALA A 159 10.13 9.73 24.95
N PHE A 160 10.51 8.60 24.38
CA PHE A 160 9.64 7.74 23.60
C PHE A 160 9.37 6.44 24.33
N TYR A 161 8.18 5.88 24.17
CA TYR A 161 7.76 4.61 24.78
C TYR A 161 7.07 3.78 23.71
N GLU A 162 7.79 2.87 23.09
CA GLU A 162 7.25 2.05 21.99
C GLU A 162 6.38 0.93 22.54
N LYS A 163 5.14 0.87 22.10
CA LYS A 163 4.14 -0.18 22.40
C LYS A 163 4.09 -0.58 23.88
N PRO A 164 3.70 0.34 24.78
CA PRO A 164 3.64 0.05 26.20
C PRO A 164 2.60 -1.04 26.53
N ASP A 165 2.73 -1.67 27.68
CA ASP A 165 1.66 -2.51 28.20
C ASP A 165 0.41 -1.67 28.54
N TYR A 166 -0.72 -2.35 28.71
CA TYR A 166 -2.01 -1.69 28.94
C TYR A 166 -2.04 -0.79 30.18
N GLU A 167 -1.37 -1.21 31.27
CA GLU A 167 -1.34 -0.42 32.53
C GLU A 167 -0.58 0.90 32.32
N ARG A 168 0.52 0.88 31.58
CA ARG A 168 1.27 2.08 31.19
C ARG A 168 0.45 2.97 30.25
N ALA A 169 -0.20 2.37 29.24
CA ALA A 169 -1.04 3.11 28.30
C ALA A 169 -2.19 3.85 29.03
N VAL A 170 -2.82 3.21 30.02
CA VAL A 170 -3.84 3.85 30.88
C VAL A 170 -3.26 5.02 31.70
N LYS A 171 -2.02 4.90 32.18
CA LYS A 171 -1.34 6.02 32.90
C LYS A 171 -1.06 7.17 31.94
N PHE A 172 -0.53 6.88 30.75
CA PHE A 172 -0.22 7.89 29.74
C PHE A 172 -1.47 8.63 29.24
N LEU A 173 -2.60 7.93 29.10
CA LEU A 173 -3.88 8.55 28.74
C LEU A 173 -4.34 9.61 29.78
N LYS A 174 -4.04 9.40 31.06
CA LYS A 174 -4.41 10.34 32.14
C LYS A 174 -3.49 11.56 32.23
N ASP A 175 -2.30 11.47 31.71
CA ASP A 175 -1.31 12.54 31.71
C ASP A 175 -1.40 13.35 30.41
N GLN A 176 -1.52 14.68 30.54
CA GLN A 176 -1.67 15.56 29.38
C GLN A 176 -0.39 15.73 28.55
N ASN A 177 0.74 15.26 29.01
CA ASN A 177 2.04 15.40 28.35
C ASN A 177 2.38 14.23 27.43
N PHE A 178 1.50 13.23 27.33
CA PHE A 178 1.69 12.10 26.45
C PHE A 178 0.87 12.23 25.17
N TYR A 179 1.49 11.79 24.06
CA TYR A 179 0.93 11.82 22.73
C TYR A 179 1.25 10.50 22.01
N TRP A 180 0.37 10.01 21.15
CA TRP A 180 0.71 8.92 20.25
C TRP A 180 1.71 9.41 19.21
N ASN A 181 2.72 8.59 18.89
CA ASN A 181 3.63 8.82 17.78
C ASN A 181 2.91 8.53 16.46
N SER A 182 2.75 9.53 15.62
CA SER A 182 2.07 9.39 14.34
C SER A 182 2.91 8.69 13.26
N GLY A 183 4.21 8.49 13.48
CA GLY A 183 5.14 8.00 12.45
C GLY A 183 5.38 8.96 11.29
N MET A 184 5.03 10.25 11.46
CA MET A 184 5.33 11.32 10.51
C MET A 184 6.44 12.20 11.05
N PHE A 185 7.33 12.66 10.14
CA PHE A 185 8.51 13.43 10.54
C PHE A 185 8.79 14.56 9.55
N VAL A 186 9.41 15.64 10.04
CA VAL A 186 9.95 16.73 9.20
C VAL A 186 11.37 17.07 9.66
N PHE A 187 12.32 17.09 8.74
CA PHE A 187 13.71 17.45 9.04
C PHE A 187 14.47 17.78 7.75
N LYS A 188 15.67 18.36 7.86
CA LYS A 188 16.63 18.42 6.74
C LYS A 188 17.26 17.05 6.52
N ALA A 189 17.40 16.63 5.26
CA ALA A 189 18.00 15.35 4.91
C ALA A 189 19.41 15.18 5.52
N GLY A 190 20.26 16.20 5.44
CA GLY A 190 21.61 16.18 6.02
C GLY A 190 21.63 16.06 7.54
N VAL A 191 20.74 16.78 8.23
CA VAL A 191 20.62 16.70 9.70
C VAL A 191 20.25 15.29 10.15
N PHE A 192 19.30 14.65 9.46
CA PHE A 192 18.95 13.25 9.72
C PHE A 192 20.14 12.30 9.47
N LEU A 193 20.85 12.47 8.36
CA LEU A 193 22.03 11.65 8.03
C LEU A 193 23.17 11.83 9.05
N ASP A 194 23.37 13.03 9.59
CA ASP A 194 24.33 13.28 10.67
C ASP A 194 23.92 12.53 11.96
N GLN A 195 22.64 12.49 12.29
CA GLN A 195 22.14 11.70 13.43
C GLN A 195 22.27 10.19 13.16
N MET A 196 22.00 9.72 11.94
CA MET A 196 22.24 8.33 11.55
C MET A 196 23.72 7.95 11.69
N LYS A 197 24.64 8.85 11.36
CA LYS A 197 26.07 8.63 11.54
C LYS A 197 26.48 8.45 13.00
N ILE A 198 25.78 9.12 13.92
CA ILE A 198 26.05 9.04 15.37
C ILE A 198 25.42 7.78 15.98
N PHE A 199 24.16 7.48 15.67
CA PHE A 199 23.35 6.49 16.39
C PHE A 199 23.15 5.15 15.69
N ALA A 200 23.34 5.11 14.36
CA ALA A 200 23.18 3.91 13.53
C ALA A 200 24.13 3.90 12.32
N PRO A 201 25.47 4.05 12.55
CA PRO A 201 26.46 4.15 11.47
C PRO A 201 26.48 2.93 10.55
N GLU A 202 26.18 1.74 11.06
CA GLU A 202 26.11 0.50 10.29
C GLU A 202 25.00 0.52 9.25
N ILE A 203 23.83 1.10 9.57
CA ILE A 203 22.74 1.27 8.63
C ILE A 203 23.11 2.31 7.56
N LEU A 204 23.71 3.44 7.99
CA LEU A 204 24.09 4.50 7.06
C LEU A 204 25.11 4.01 6.02
N GLU A 205 26.17 3.29 6.44
CA GLU A 205 27.21 2.80 5.53
C GLU A 205 26.65 1.72 4.58
N ALA A 206 25.81 0.81 5.08
CA ALA A 206 25.15 -0.18 4.23
C ALA A 206 24.20 0.48 3.19
N CYS A 207 23.44 1.51 3.59
CA CYS A 207 22.59 2.29 2.67
C CYS A 207 23.42 3.04 1.61
N LYS A 208 24.56 3.62 1.96
CA LYS A 208 25.47 4.27 1.00
C LYS A 208 25.96 3.27 -0.06
N LEU A 209 26.38 2.08 0.37
CA LEU A 209 26.82 1.03 -0.55
C LEU A 209 25.69 0.61 -1.48
N ALA A 210 24.52 0.31 -0.93
CA ALA A 210 23.35 -0.10 -1.70
C ALA A 210 22.91 0.97 -2.73
N LEU A 211 22.91 2.25 -2.35
CA LEU A 211 22.57 3.34 -3.26
C LEU A 211 23.61 3.58 -4.36
N ASN A 212 24.89 3.36 -4.07
CA ASN A 212 25.97 3.46 -5.07
C ASN A 212 25.88 2.36 -6.13
N ASN A 213 25.47 1.16 -5.74
CA ASN A 213 25.27 0.02 -6.64
C ASN A 213 23.91 0.02 -7.34
N ALA A 214 22.99 0.88 -6.91
CA ALA A 214 21.62 0.92 -7.42
C ALA A 214 21.55 1.26 -8.90
N LYS A 215 20.60 0.64 -9.61
CA LYS A 215 20.24 1.05 -10.98
C LYS A 215 19.35 2.29 -10.90
N LYS A 216 19.78 3.36 -11.57
CA LYS A 216 19.11 4.67 -11.55
C LYS A 216 18.63 5.02 -12.95
N ASP A 217 17.33 5.22 -13.09
CA ASP A 217 16.71 5.80 -14.27
C ASP A 217 16.21 7.23 -13.93
N GLU A 218 15.58 7.90 -14.87
CA GLU A 218 15.06 9.26 -14.69
C GLU A 218 14.07 9.35 -13.52
N PHE A 219 13.18 8.36 -13.41
CA PHE A 219 12.09 8.33 -12.40
C PHE A 219 12.32 7.32 -11.27
N ASP A 220 13.24 6.36 -11.45
CA ASP A 220 13.36 5.21 -10.56
C ASP A 220 14.78 5.03 -10.03
N ILE A 221 14.85 4.61 -8.76
CA ILE A 221 16.06 4.05 -8.13
C ILE A 221 15.71 2.64 -7.69
N LYS A 222 16.36 1.62 -8.29
CA LYS A 222 16.16 0.21 -7.96
C LYS A 222 17.35 -0.30 -7.18
N ILE A 223 17.14 -0.62 -5.91
CA ILE A 223 18.17 -1.21 -5.05
C ILE A 223 18.37 -2.68 -5.41
N ASP A 224 19.60 -3.13 -5.41
CA ASP A 224 19.91 -4.56 -5.60
C ASP A 224 19.42 -5.40 -4.41
N SER A 225 18.95 -6.62 -4.69
CA SER A 225 18.37 -7.49 -3.67
C SER A 225 19.39 -7.91 -2.60
N THR A 226 20.62 -8.21 -3.01
CA THR A 226 21.69 -8.61 -2.11
C THR A 226 22.12 -7.44 -1.21
N ASP A 227 22.28 -6.26 -1.79
CA ASP A 227 22.65 -5.06 -1.04
C ASP A 227 21.54 -4.70 -0.03
N MET A 228 20.27 -4.76 -0.44
CA MET A 228 19.14 -4.47 0.46
C MET A 228 19.07 -5.47 1.62
N GLN A 229 19.30 -6.76 1.37
CA GLN A 229 19.34 -7.80 2.41
C GLN A 229 20.45 -7.58 3.44
N ASN A 230 21.56 -6.96 3.06
CA ASN A 230 22.70 -6.66 3.94
C ASN A 230 22.46 -5.43 4.84
N ILE A 231 21.46 -4.59 4.57
CA ILE A 231 21.14 -3.45 5.43
C ILE A 231 20.50 -3.95 6.73
N PRO A 232 21.02 -3.58 7.92
CA PRO A 232 20.37 -3.93 9.19
C PRO A 232 18.95 -3.36 9.29
N GLN A 233 18.01 -4.19 9.73
CA GLN A 233 16.60 -3.79 9.88
C GLN A 233 16.40 -3.01 11.17
N ASN A 234 15.86 -1.77 11.08
CA ASN A 234 15.49 -0.97 12.25
C ASN A 234 14.43 0.09 11.88
N SER A 235 13.63 0.55 12.86
CA SER A 235 12.78 1.72 12.69
C SER A 235 13.55 3.02 12.93
N ILE A 236 13.08 4.12 12.36
CA ILE A 236 13.62 5.46 12.61
C ILE A 236 13.52 5.83 14.10
N ASP A 237 12.47 5.36 14.76
CA ASP A 237 12.23 5.61 16.19
C ASP A 237 13.37 5.06 17.02
N TYR A 238 13.67 3.75 16.93
CA TYR A 238 14.77 3.09 17.64
C TYR A 238 16.16 3.49 17.15
N ALA A 239 16.30 3.77 15.85
CA ALA A 239 17.60 4.11 15.29
C ALA A 239 18.07 5.50 15.72
N VAL A 240 17.15 6.51 15.74
CA VAL A 240 17.49 7.92 15.91
C VAL A 240 16.58 8.63 16.91
N MET A 241 15.25 8.56 16.76
CA MET A 241 14.34 9.49 17.45
C MET A 241 14.38 9.32 18.97
N GLU A 242 14.55 8.11 19.48
CA GLU A 242 14.65 7.83 20.91
C GLU A 242 16.01 8.26 21.54
N LYS A 243 17.03 8.48 20.71
CA LYS A 243 18.41 8.71 21.15
C LYS A 243 18.88 10.15 20.95
N SER A 244 18.23 10.87 20.07
CA SER A 244 18.67 12.21 19.64
C SER A 244 18.13 13.30 20.54
N ASP A 245 18.99 14.22 20.97
CA ASP A 245 18.64 15.38 21.82
C ASP A 245 18.04 16.55 21.03
N ILE A 246 17.98 16.47 19.70
CA ILE A 246 17.47 17.54 18.84
C ILE A 246 16.05 17.25 18.33
N VAL A 247 15.29 16.40 19.02
CA VAL A 247 13.92 16.06 18.63
C VAL A 247 12.91 17.04 19.23
N LYS A 248 12.03 17.56 18.38
CA LYS A 248 10.87 18.38 18.75
C LYS A 248 9.57 17.68 18.36
N MET A 249 8.51 17.97 19.04
CA MET A 249 7.16 17.49 18.72
C MET A 249 6.22 18.65 18.40
N VAL A 250 5.45 18.48 17.33
CA VAL A 250 4.30 19.34 17.00
C VAL A 250 3.02 18.55 17.27
N ALA A 251 2.14 19.10 18.11
CA ALA A 251 0.83 18.49 18.33
C ALA A 251 -0.02 18.58 17.06
N LEU A 252 -0.67 17.48 16.68
CA LEU A 252 -1.48 17.38 15.48
C LEU A 252 -2.92 16.99 15.83
N ASP A 253 -3.85 17.93 15.69
CA ASP A 253 -5.29 17.73 15.84
C ASP A 253 -5.97 17.75 14.47
N ALA A 254 -5.74 16.72 13.67
CA ALA A 254 -6.20 16.64 12.29
C ALA A 254 -7.15 15.46 12.02
N SER A 255 -7.83 14.96 13.04
CA SER A 255 -8.68 13.75 12.93
C SER A 255 -7.92 12.62 12.26
N TRP A 256 -6.79 12.24 12.85
CA TRP A 256 -5.88 11.20 12.39
C TRP A 256 -6.34 9.81 12.82
N SER A 257 -6.14 8.83 11.94
CA SER A 257 -6.28 7.40 12.25
C SER A 257 -5.26 6.59 11.44
N ASP A 258 -4.67 5.57 12.07
CA ASP A 258 -3.79 4.62 11.38
C ASP A 258 -4.57 3.55 10.60
N LEU A 259 -5.90 3.44 10.80
CA LEU A 259 -6.76 2.40 10.22
C LEU A 259 -6.16 0.98 10.37
N GLY A 260 -5.60 0.70 11.54
CA GLY A 260 -4.85 -0.53 11.81
C GLY A 260 -5.73 -1.77 12.01
N SER A 261 -7.06 -1.61 12.13
CA SER A 261 -8.01 -2.69 12.39
C SER A 261 -9.38 -2.39 11.77
N PHE A 262 -10.27 -3.38 11.74
CA PHE A 262 -11.66 -3.14 11.34
C PHE A 262 -12.41 -2.24 12.32
N ASP A 263 -12.06 -2.23 13.59
CA ASP A 263 -12.68 -1.32 14.57
C ASP A 263 -12.35 0.13 14.24
N SER A 264 -11.08 0.44 14.00
CA SER A 264 -10.66 1.79 13.60
C SER A 264 -11.20 2.21 12.21
N LEU A 265 -11.41 1.26 11.31
CA LEU A 265 -12.07 1.52 10.03
C LEU A 265 -13.57 1.82 10.22
N ASP A 266 -14.25 1.06 11.07
CA ASP A 266 -15.68 1.22 11.38
C ASP A 266 -16.00 2.60 11.96
N GLU A 267 -15.13 3.15 12.80
CA GLU A 267 -15.25 4.51 13.34
C GLU A 267 -15.20 5.60 12.25
N GLN A 268 -14.56 5.32 11.13
CA GLN A 268 -14.35 6.30 10.07
C GLN A 268 -15.41 6.26 8.96
N LEU A 269 -16.20 5.19 8.88
CA LEU A 269 -17.22 4.99 7.86
C LEU A 269 -18.58 5.56 8.27
N PRO A 270 -19.41 6.03 7.32
CA PRO A 270 -20.75 6.52 7.60
C PRO A 270 -21.66 5.41 8.13
N LYS A 271 -22.57 5.76 9.04
CA LYS A 271 -23.52 4.85 9.69
C LYS A 271 -24.95 5.22 9.38
N ASP A 272 -25.81 4.21 9.31
CA ASP A 272 -27.27 4.41 9.31
C ASP A 272 -27.82 4.68 10.71
N THR A 273 -29.15 4.82 10.83
CA THR A 273 -29.85 5.07 12.11
C THR A 273 -29.72 3.95 13.11
N ASN A 274 -29.39 2.74 12.67
CA ASN A 274 -29.16 1.56 13.51
C ASN A 274 -27.69 1.35 13.85
N GLY A 275 -26.80 2.27 13.43
CA GLY A 275 -25.36 2.17 13.65
C GLY A 275 -24.64 1.20 12.71
N ASN A 276 -25.30 0.68 11.69
CA ASN A 276 -24.67 -0.18 10.68
C ASN A 276 -23.96 0.65 9.60
N THR A 277 -22.90 0.11 9.01
CA THR A 277 -22.17 0.79 7.93
C THR A 277 -22.99 0.90 6.65
N ILE A 278 -22.97 2.07 5.99
CA ILE A 278 -23.80 2.37 4.80
C ILE A 278 -23.10 2.08 3.47
N ASN A 279 -21.89 1.57 3.45
CA ASN A 279 -21.13 1.43 2.20
C ASN A 279 -21.52 0.22 1.34
N SER A 280 -22.64 -0.47 1.64
CA SER A 280 -23.10 -1.66 0.92
C SER A 280 -24.59 -1.69 0.71
N ASP A 281 -25.02 -2.53 -0.22
CA ASP A 281 -26.44 -2.81 -0.50
C ASP A 281 -27.01 -3.73 0.58
N LEU A 282 -27.37 -3.12 1.72
CA LEU A 282 -27.82 -3.79 2.94
C LEU A 282 -29.35 -3.84 3.04
N VAL A 283 -29.88 -5.00 3.43
CA VAL A 283 -31.25 -5.19 3.95
C VAL A 283 -31.16 -5.73 5.36
N GLN A 284 -31.88 -5.14 6.31
CA GLN A 284 -31.76 -5.52 7.72
C GLN A 284 -33.11 -5.58 8.44
N ILE A 285 -33.21 -6.51 9.40
CA ILE A 285 -34.31 -6.64 10.34
C ILE A 285 -33.70 -6.81 11.74
N ASN A 286 -34.05 -5.95 12.70
CA ASN A 286 -33.57 -6.01 14.08
C ASN A 286 -32.05 -6.22 14.21
N SER A 287 -31.26 -5.47 13.45
CA SER A 287 -29.81 -5.67 13.39
C SER A 287 -29.09 -4.33 13.59
N HIS A 288 -28.14 -4.26 14.54
CA HIS A 288 -27.56 -3.01 14.98
C HIS A 288 -26.04 -3.07 15.08
N ASN A 289 -25.40 -1.90 14.90
CA ASN A 289 -23.98 -1.68 15.12
C ASN A 289 -23.05 -2.65 14.37
N ASN A 290 -23.38 -3.04 13.14
CA ASN A 290 -22.57 -3.94 12.34
C ASN A 290 -21.67 -3.15 11.37
N LEU A 291 -20.42 -3.57 11.22
CA LEU A 291 -19.55 -3.17 10.11
C LEU A 291 -19.80 -4.13 8.94
N ILE A 292 -20.22 -3.57 7.79
CA ILE A 292 -20.47 -4.34 6.58
C ILE A 292 -19.65 -3.77 5.44
N LEU A 293 -18.76 -4.59 4.87
CA LEU A 293 -18.02 -4.30 3.65
C LEU A 293 -18.33 -5.41 2.64
N SER A 294 -18.83 -5.04 1.46
CA SER A 294 -19.16 -6.01 0.41
C SER A 294 -18.64 -5.58 -0.94
N SER A 295 -18.15 -6.53 -1.72
CA SER A 295 -17.67 -6.35 -3.09
C SER A 295 -18.77 -6.55 -4.16
N GLY A 296 -20.02 -6.20 -3.83
CA GLY A 296 -21.15 -6.20 -4.77
C GLY A 296 -22.22 -7.26 -4.53
N LYS A 297 -22.12 -8.06 -3.45
CA LYS A 297 -23.22 -8.94 -3.03
C LYS A 297 -24.23 -8.17 -2.20
N LYS A 298 -25.52 -8.48 -2.40
CA LYS A 298 -26.59 -8.06 -1.49
C LYS A 298 -26.40 -8.75 -0.14
N ILE A 299 -26.35 -7.97 0.94
CA ILE A 299 -26.22 -8.48 2.30
C ILE A 299 -27.59 -8.35 3.01
N ALA A 300 -28.02 -9.41 3.65
CA ALA A 300 -29.22 -9.43 4.49
C ALA A 300 -28.86 -9.80 5.91
N LEU A 301 -29.31 -9.00 6.89
CA LEU A 301 -29.08 -9.23 8.32
C LEU A 301 -30.41 -9.39 9.05
N ILE A 302 -30.53 -10.38 9.91
CA ILE A 302 -31.71 -10.63 10.73
C ILE A 302 -31.26 -10.97 12.14
N ASP A 303 -31.70 -10.18 13.15
CA ASP A 303 -31.45 -10.40 14.57
C ASP A 303 -29.95 -10.58 14.93
N VAL A 304 -29.07 -9.76 14.34
CA VAL A 304 -27.61 -9.79 14.58
C VAL A 304 -27.04 -8.41 14.90
N ASP A 305 -26.21 -8.33 15.92
CA ASP A 305 -25.61 -7.11 16.42
C ASP A 305 -24.10 -7.26 16.61
N ASP A 306 -23.37 -6.12 16.57
CA ASP A 306 -21.95 -6.01 16.88
C ASP A 306 -21.03 -6.91 16.04
N LEU A 307 -21.37 -7.16 14.78
CA LEU A 307 -20.60 -7.97 13.87
C LEU A 307 -19.74 -7.12 12.92
N THR A 308 -18.61 -7.69 12.56
CA THR A 308 -17.79 -7.31 11.40
C THR A 308 -17.99 -8.35 10.31
N ILE A 309 -18.59 -7.93 9.18
CA ILE A 309 -18.89 -8.76 8.01
C ILE A 309 -18.14 -8.17 6.82
N VAL A 310 -17.18 -8.90 6.29
CA VAL A 310 -16.34 -8.45 5.18
C VAL A 310 -16.36 -9.49 4.09
N ASP A 311 -17.06 -9.16 3.00
CA ASP A 311 -17.22 -10.01 1.83
C ASP A 311 -16.33 -9.50 0.68
N THR A 312 -15.49 -10.37 0.16
CA THR A 312 -14.75 -10.21 -1.09
C THR A 312 -15.24 -11.24 -2.11
N LYS A 313 -14.76 -11.18 -3.34
CA LYS A 313 -15.15 -12.15 -4.36
C LYS A 313 -14.78 -13.59 -3.99
N ASP A 314 -13.72 -13.77 -3.20
CA ASP A 314 -13.05 -15.04 -2.90
C ASP A 314 -13.04 -15.43 -1.42
N ALA A 315 -13.46 -14.55 -0.52
CA ALA A 315 -13.44 -14.83 0.91
C ALA A 315 -14.53 -14.03 1.67
N LEU A 316 -15.03 -14.61 2.75
CA LEU A 316 -15.96 -13.99 3.68
C LEU A 316 -15.43 -14.09 5.10
N LEU A 317 -15.23 -12.94 5.75
CA LEU A 317 -14.93 -12.82 7.17
C LEU A 317 -16.18 -12.43 7.94
N ILE A 318 -16.50 -13.18 8.99
CA ILE A 318 -17.52 -12.82 9.98
C ILE A 318 -16.88 -12.92 11.37
N SER A 319 -16.91 -11.83 12.12
CA SER A 319 -16.38 -11.78 13.49
C SER A 319 -17.19 -10.84 14.36
N LYS A 320 -17.03 -10.95 15.69
CA LYS A 320 -17.46 -9.87 16.59
C LYS A 320 -16.53 -8.67 16.44
N LYS A 321 -17.05 -7.44 16.51
CA LYS A 321 -16.25 -6.21 16.46
C LYS A 321 -15.08 -6.25 17.44
N SER A 322 -15.31 -6.59 18.68
CA SER A 322 -14.26 -6.71 19.73
C SER A 322 -13.14 -7.72 19.44
N SER A 323 -13.21 -8.47 18.35
CA SER A 323 -12.25 -9.52 17.97
C SER A 323 -11.41 -9.19 16.74
N SER A 324 -11.45 -7.98 16.22
CA SER A 324 -10.76 -7.57 14.98
C SER A 324 -9.25 -7.84 15.01
N GLN A 325 -8.60 -7.69 16.16
CA GLN A 325 -7.17 -7.97 16.33
C GLN A 325 -6.80 -9.46 16.10
N LYS A 326 -7.76 -10.38 16.20
CA LYS A 326 -7.53 -11.82 15.97
C LYS A 326 -7.48 -12.20 14.49
N VAL A 327 -7.83 -11.29 13.58
CA VAL A 327 -7.78 -11.52 12.13
C VAL A 327 -6.37 -11.93 11.68
N LYS A 328 -5.33 -11.39 12.30
CA LYS A 328 -3.94 -11.81 12.04
C LYS A 328 -3.71 -13.30 12.22
N ASN A 329 -4.37 -13.95 13.21
CA ASN A 329 -4.19 -15.37 13.49
C ASN A 329 -4.80 -16.23 12.38
N ILE A 330 -5.93 -15.77 11.78
CA ILE A 330 -6.52 -16.44 10.60
C ILE A 330 -5.55 -16.36 9.42
N VAL A 331 -4.91 -15.22 9.22
CA VAL A 331 -3.91 -15.06 8.14
C VAL A 331 -2.70 -15.98 8.37
N GLU A 332 -2.28 -16.21 9.62
CA GLU A 332 -1.20 -17.14 9.94
C GLU A 332 -1.59 -18.57 9.56
N VAL A 333 -2.79 -19.04 9.93
CA VAL A 333 -3.31 -20.35 9.53
C VAL A 333 -3.38 -20.50 8.00
N LEU A 334 -3.94 -19.50 7.30
CA LEU A 334 -4.02 -19.53 5.84
C LEU A 334 -2.64 -19.56 5.16
N LYS A 335 -1.63 -18.95 5.76
CA LYS A 335 -0.25 -19.02 5.26
C LYS A 335 0.37 -20.40 5.43
N GLU A 336 0.09 -21.08 6.54
CA GLU A 336 0.52 -22.46 6.77
C GLU A 336 -0.11 -23.43 5.76
N GLU A 337 -1.35 -23.17 5.35
CA GLU A 337 -2.04 -23.90 4.28
C GLU A 337 -1.54 -23.53 2.87
N SER A 338 -0.56 -22.62 2.76
CA SER A 338 -0.05 -22.09 1.48
C SER A 338 -1.15 -21.46 0.61
N SER A 339 -2.15 -20.86 1.24
CA SER A 339 -3.31 -20.32 0.55
C SER A 339 -2.99 -19.06 -0.25
N GLU A 340 -3.35 -19.05 -1.52
CA GLU A 340 -3.26 -17.85 -2.37
C GLU A 340 -4.11 -16.69 -1.85
N LEU A 341 -5.10 -16.97 -0.99
CA LEU A 341 -5.95 -15.96 -0.34
C LEU A 341 -5.19 -14.96 0.54
N CYS A 342 -3.97 -15.28 0.96
CA CYS A 342 -3.11 -14.33 1.65
C CYS A 342 -2.34 -13.41 0.70
N ASN A 343 -2.12 -13.86 -0.54
CA ASN A 343 -1.21 -13.22 -1.47
C ASN A 343 -1.91 -12.26 -2.43
N ALA A 344 -2.95 -12.70 -3.13
CA ALA A 344 -3.63 -11.95 -4.16
C ALA A 344 -5.16 -12.04 -4.03
N HIS A 345 -5.84 -11.02 -4.54
CA HIS A 345 -7.27 -11.12 -4.88
C HIS A 345 -7.44 -11.85 -6.21
N VAL A 346 -8.67 -12.28 -6.50
CA VAL A 346 -9.02 -12.80 -7.83
C VAL A 346 -8.72 -11.80 -8.95
N THR A 347 -8.72 -10.49 -8.65
CA THR A 347 -8.28 -9.45 -9.57
C THR A 347 -6.85 -9.03 -9.22
N THR A 348 -5.94 -9.12 -10.20
CA THR A 348 -4.53 -8.75 -10.06
C THR A 348 -4.17 -7.64 -11.03
N ASN A 349 -3.63 -6.55 -10.50
CA ASN A 349 -3.14 -5.43 -11.30
C ASN A 349 -1.76 -5.77 -11.91
N ARG A 350 -1.58 -5.32 -13.15
CA ARG A 350 -0.35 -5.48 -13.94
C ARG A 350 0.00 -4.15 -14.62
N PRO A 351 1.25 -3.95 -15.06
CA PRO A 351 1.66 -2.72 -15.74
C PRO A 351 0.85 -2.39 -17.01
N TRP A 352 0.33 -3.42 -17.65
CA TRP A 352 -0.47 -3.32 -18.87
C TRP A 352 -1.98 -3.21 -18.62
N GLY A 353 -2.45 -3.39 -17.39
CA GLY A 353 -3.86 -3.39 -17.03
C GLY A 353 -4.17 -4.28 -15.84
N ASN A 354 -5.13 -5.18 -15.97
CA ASN A 354 -5.45 -6.14 -14.93
C ASN A 354 -6.01 -7.43 -15.50
N TYR A 355 -6.05 -8.47 -14.66
CA TYR A 355 -6.86 -9.65 -14.96
C TYR A 355 -7.66 -10.07 -13.72
N THR A 356 -8.83 -10.65 -13.95
CA THR A 356 -9.68 -11.22 -12.90
C THR A 356 -9.89 -12.70 -13.20
N VAL A 357 -9.51 -13.58 -12.28
CA VAL A 357 -9.83 -15.01 -12.34
C VAL A 357 -11.31 -15.17 -12.02
N LEU A 358 -12.07 -15.72 -12.96
CA LEU A 358 -13.49 -16.03 -12.80
C LEU A 358 -13.70 -17.44 -12.27
N GLU A 359 -12.89 -18.38 -12.78
CA GLU A 359 -12.94 -19.79 -12.43
C GLU A 359 -11.53 -20.38 -12.50
N ASN A 360 -11.19 -21.27 -11.58
CA ASN A 360 -9.91 -21.98 -11.56
C ASN A 360 -10.15 -23.40 -11.05
N GLN A 361 -10.05 -24.38 -11.93
CA GLN A 361 -10.30 -25.80 -11.65
C GLN A 361 -9.17 -26.64 -12.25
N ASP A 362 -9.14 -27.92 -11.89
CA ASP A 362 -8.22 -28.85 -12.51
C ASP A 362 -8.49 -28.92 -14.02
N GLY A 363 -7.46 -28.65 -14.82
CA GLY A 363 -7.52 -28.72 -16.27
C GLY A 363 -8.00 -27.45 -16.98
N TYR A 364 -8.52 -26.43 -16.27
CA TYR A 364 -8.85 -25.16 -16.91
C TYR A 364 -8.86 -23.96 -15.95
N LYS A 365 -8.65 -22.77 -16.53
CA LYS A 365 -8.78 -21.47 -15.86
C LYS A 365 -9.44 -20.46 -16.79
N ILE A 366 -10.39 -19.68 -16.25
CA ILE A 366 -11.07 -18.61 -17.01
C ILE A 366 -10.74 -17.27 -16.36
N LYS A 367 -10.29 -16.32 -17.19
CA LYS A 367 -9.97 -14.96 -16.76
C LYS A 367 -10.72 -13.93 -17.60
N ILE A 368 -11.01 -12.78 -17.01
CA ILE A 368 -11.22 -11.53 -17.76
C ILE A 368 -9.90 -10.77 -17.73
N ILE A 369 -9.44 -10.31 -18.88
CA ILE A 369 -8.23 -9.51 -19.04
C ILE A 369 -8.65 -8.15 -19.57
N GLU A 370 -8.15 -7.09 -18.93
CA GLU A 370 -8.29 -5.70 -19.36
C GLU A 370 -6.92 -5.12 -19.67
N VAL A 371 -6.74 -4.65 -20.93
CA VAL A 371 -5.49 -4.02 -21.38
C VAL A 371 -5.72 -2.54 -21.66
N LYS A 372 -5.00 -1.68 -20.98
CA LYS A 372 -5.08 -0.21 -21.11
C LYS A 372 -4.64 0.25 -22.50
N PRO A 373 -5.13 1.42 -22.98
CA PRO A 373 -4.66 2.03 -24.22
C PRO A 373 -3.14 2.16 -24.29
N GLY A 374 -2.54 1.81 -25.42
CA GLY A 374 -1.10 1.88 -25.65
C GLY A 374 -0.27 0.85 -24.89
N LYS A 375 -0.89 -0.10 -24.18
CA LYS A 375 -0.19 -1.14 -23.44
C LYS A 375 -0.31 -2.50 -24.14
N ARG A 376 0.62 -3.40 -23.79
CA ARG A 376 0.67 -4.75 -24.35
C ARG A 376 1.17 -5.76 -23.32
N LEU A 377 0.78 -7.01 -23.49
CA LEU A 377 1.32 -8.14 -22.75
C LEU A 377 2.72 -8.49 -23.27
N SER A 378 3.47 -9.30 -22.52
CA SER A 378 4.73 -9.89 -22.99
C SER A 378 4.51 -10.72 -24.25
N LEU A 379 5.52 -10.81 -25.11
CA LEU A 379 5.60 -11.85 -26.11
C LEU A 379 5.96 -13.15 -25.40
N GLN A 380 5.09 -14.13 -25.42
CA GLN A 380 5.16 -15.29 -24.54
C GLN A 380 4.71 -16.59 -25.22
N LYS A 381 4.99 -17.72 -24.60
CA LYS A 381 4.45 -19.03 -24.93
C LYS A 381 4.24 -19.88 -23.69
N HIS A 382 3.44 -20.95 -23.81
CA HIS A 382 3.11 -21.90 -22.75
C HIS A 382 3.33 -23.32 -23.24
N PHE A 383 3.77 -24.22 -22.34
CA PHE A 383 3.99 -25.61 -22.73
C PHE A 383 2.87 -26.58 -22.38
N HIS A 384 2.01 -26.20 -21.40
CA HIS A 384 1.06 -27.14 -20.80
C HIS A 384 -0.40 -26.74 -20.98
N ARG A 385 -0.68 -25.59 -21.66
CA ARG A 385 -2.03 -25.12 -21.90
C ARG A 385 -2.22 -24.53 -23.32
N ASN A 386 -3.45 -24.60 -23.78
CA ASN A 386 -3.96 -23.81 -24.90
C ASN A 386 -4.75 -22.63 -24.36
N GLU A 387 -4.89 -21.57 -25.13
CA GLU A 387 -5.69 -20.40 -24.73
C GLU A 387 -6.72 -20.07 -25.83
N HIS A 388 -7.92 -19.69 -25.39
CA HIS A 388 -8.97 -19.20 -26.25
C HIS A 388 -9.36 -17.81 -25.79
N TRP A 389 -9.16 -16.79 -26.59
CA TRP A 389 -9.47 -15.42 -26.30
C TRP A 389 -10.72 -14.97 -27.03
N ILE A 390 -11.66 -14.34 -26.32
CA ILE A 390 -12.89 -13.77 -26.88
C ILE A 390 -12.90 -12.30 -26.53
N VAL A 391 -12.80 -11.41 -27.51
CA VAL A 391 -12.81 -9.96 -27.28
C VAL A 391 -14.24 -9.51 -26.97
N LEU A 392 -14.40 -8.80 -25.86
CA LEU A 392 -15.69 -8.24 -25.42
C LEU A 392 -15.81 -6.77 -25.77
N SER A 393 -14.73 -6.00 -25.64
CA SER A 393 -14.71 -4.55 -25.85
C SER A 393 -13.34 -4.10 -26.33
N GLY A 394 -13.29 -3.01 -27.07
CA GLY A 394 -12.07 -2.52 -27.72
C GLY A 394 -11.69 -3.37 -28.93
N SER A 395 -10.50 -3.14 -29.49
CA SER A 395 -9.96 -3.91 -30.61
C SER A 395 -8.55 -4.35 -30.26
N ALA A 396 -8.33 -5.66 -30.22
CA ALA A 396 -7.07 -6.26 -29.84
C ALA A 396 -6.19 -6.51 -31.07
N THR A 397 -4.96 -5.99 -31.06
CA THR A 397 -3.93 -6.43 -32.01
C THR A 397 -3.27 -7.67 -31.44
N VAL A 398 -3.48 -8.83 -32.11
CA VAL A 398 -2.98 -10.12 -31.63
C VAL A 398 -1.92 -10.64 -32.59
N THR A 399 -0.74 -10.94 -32.06
CA THR A 399 0.36 -11.59 -32.76
C THR A 399 0.42 -13.06 -32.38
N ILE A 400 0.45 -13.96 -33.35
CA ILE A 400 0.69 -15.41 -33.16
C ILE A 400 1.74 -15.84 -34.20
N GLY A 401 2.89 -16.32 -33.69
CA GLY A 401 4.06 -16.58 -34.54
C GLY A 401 4.49 -15.32 -35.29
N GLU A 402 4.47 -15.40 -36.64
CA GLU A 402 4.81 -14.27 -37.52
C GLU A 402 3.57 -13.48 -38.01
N THR A 403 2.37 -13.90 -37.61
CA THR A 403 1.12 -13.29 -38.09
C THR A 403 0.56 -12.34 -37.05
N THR A 404 0.25 -11.13 -37.48
CA THR A 404 -0.45 -10.13 -36.65
C THR A 404 -1.79 -9.79 -37.29
N ARG A 405 -2.86 -9.78 -36.50
CA ARG A 405 -4.20 -9.40 -36.93
C ARG A 405 -4.96 -8.61 -35.90
N LEU A 406 -5.89 -7.79 -36.35
CA LEU A 406 -6.86 -7.13 -35.51
C LEU A 406 -8.00 -8.12 -35.17
N VAL A 407 -8.39 -8.18 -33.88
CA VAL A 407 -9.50 -8.98 -33.37
C VAL A 407 -10.49 -8.02 -32.74
N CYS A 408 -11.71 -7.97 -33.29
CA CYS A 408 -12.76 -7.03 -32.86
C CYS A 408 -13.71 -7.66 -31.83
N PRO A 409 -14.58 -6.87 -31.18
CA PRO A 409 -15.60 -7.39 -30.27
C PRO A 409 -16.43 -8.50 -30.93
N ASN A 410 -16.73 -9.54 -30.14
CA ASN A 410 -17.42 -10.78 -30.55
C ASN A 410 -16.61 -11.69 -31.51
N GLU A 411 -15.34 -11.39 -31.75
CA GLU A 411 -14.44 -12.30 -32.42
C GLU A 411 -13.61 -13.08 -31.39
N SER A 412 -13.16 -14.27 -31.78
CA SER A 412 -12.31 -15.12 -30.96
C SER A 412 -11.05 -15.57 -31.68
N ILE A 413 -10.05 -15.93 -30.92
CA ILE A 413 -8.79 -16.45 -31.40
C ILE A 413 -8.33 -17.61 -30.53
N TYR A 414 -7.83 -18.67 -31.18
CA TYR A 414 -7.28 -19.84 -30.53
C TYR A 414 -5.75 -19.83 -30.63
N ILE A 415 -5.09 -20.04 -29.48
CA ILE A 415 -3.64 -20.10 -29.35
C ILE A 415 -3.28 -21.50 -28.86
N LYS A 416 -2.52 -22.23 -29.69
CA LYS A 416 -2.09 -23.57 -29.36
C LYS A 416 -0.93 -23.55 -28.36
N MET A 417 -0.86 -24.61 -27.58
CA MET A 417 0.30 -24.94 -26.75
C MET A 417 1.61 -24.80 -27.57
N GLY A 418 2.59 -24.07 -27.00
CA GLY A 418 3.88 -23.82 -27.64
C GLY A 418 3.91 -22.64 -28.62
N GLU A 419 2.77 -22.10 -29.07
CA GLU A 419 2.75 -20.95 -29.98
C GLU A 419 3.17 -19.65 -29.26
N VAL A 420 4.08 -18.93 -29.89
CA VAL A 420 4.51 -17.60 -29.45
C VAL A 420 3.41 -16.61 -29.78
N HIS A 421 2.96 -15.84 -28.78
CA HIS A 421 1.84 -14.91 -28.94
C HIS A 421 1.96 -13.67 -28.07
N ARG A 422 1.23 -12.62 -28.47
CA ARG A 422 1.14 -11.33 -27.75
C ARG A 422 -0.22 -10.69 -28.03
N LEU A 423 -0.76 -10.01 -27.01
CA LEU A 423 -1.87 -9.08 -27.13
C LEU A 423 -1.39 -7.65 -26.95
N SER A 424 -1.78 -6.75 -27.84
CA SER A 424 -1.52 -5.31 -27.76
C SER A 424 -2.81 -4.52 -27.91
N ASN A 425 -2.93 -3.41 -27.17
CA ASN A 425 -3.99 -2.43 -27.33
C ASN A 425 -3.42 -1.16 -27.98
N GLU A 426 -3.61 -1.00 -29.28
CA GLU A 426 -3.21 0.17 -30.05
C GLU A 426 -4.32 1.23 -30.13
N GLY A 427 -5.48 0.91 -29.53
CA GLY A 427 -6.66 1.78 -29.51
C GLY A 427 -6.60 2.85 -28.42
N LYS A 428 -7.68 3.62 -28.29
CA LYS A 428 -7.85 4.69 -27.31
C LYS A 428 -8.74 4.32 -26.12
N ILE A 429 -9.36 3.15 -26.15
CA ILE A 429 -10.19 2.60 -25.07
C ILE A 429 -9.60 1.28 -24.60
N PRO A 430 -9.86 0.84 -23.37
CA PRO A 430 -9.42 -0.47 -22.89
C PRO A 430 -9.90 -1.62 -23.80
N VAL A 431 -9.03 -2.60 -24.02
CA VAL A 431 -9.40 -3.89 -24.59
C VAL A 431 -9.79 -4.80 -23.43
N VAL A 432 -10.99 -5.36 -23.50
CA VAL A 432 -11.49 -6.35 -22.53
C VAL A 432 -11.76 -7.65 -23.25
N LEU A 433 -11.22 -8.75 -22.73
CA LEU A 433 -11.43 -10.08 -23.29
C LEU A 433 -11.64 -11.14 -22.19
N ILE A 434 -12.30 -12.23 -22.56
CA ILE A 434 -12.30 -13.48 -21.81
C ILE A 434 -11.16 -14.34 -22.34
N GLU A 435 -10.35 -14.88 -21.44
CA GLU A 435 -9.33 -15.88 -21.71
C GLU A 435 -9.76 -17.20 -21.06
N ALA A 436 -9.92 -18.24 -21.85
CA ALA A 436 -10.08 -19.61 -21.37
C ALA A 436 -8.78 -20.38 -21.60
N GLN A 437 -8.09 -20.72 -20.53
CA GLN A 437 -6.90 -21.58 -20.51
C GLN A 437 -7.35 -23.01 -20.28
N VAL A 438 -6.92 -23.96 -21.13
CA VAL A 438 -7.26 -25.37 -21.02
C VAL A 438 -5.99 -26.20 -21.18
N GLY A 439 -5.70 -27.05 -20.20
CA GLY A 439 -4.51 -27.90 -20.20
C GLY A 439 -4.26 -28.51 -18.81
N GLU A 440 -3.30 -29.42 -18.76
CA GLU A 440 -2.98 -30.12 -17.51
C GLU A 440 -2.37 -29.22 -16.44
N TYR A 441 -1.80 -28.06 -16.87
CA TYR A 441 -1.19 -27.10 -15.96
C TYR A 441 -1.45 -25.66 -16.42
N THR A 442 -2.05 -24.84 -15.56
CA THR A 442 -2.43 -23.45 -15.85
C THR A 442 -1.71 -22.44 -14.93
N GLY A 443 -0.60 -22.83 -14.30
CA GLY A 443 0.22 -21.98 -13.43
C GLY A 443 0.88 -20.83 -14.19
N GLU A 444 1.12 -19.72 -13.50
CA GLU A 444 1.78 -18.52 -14.08
C GLU A 444 3.29 -18.76 -14.35
N ASP A 445 3.88 -19.78 -13.73
CA ASP A 445 5.26 -20.24 -13.94
C ASP A 445 5.46 -21.03 -15.24
N ASP A 446 4.36 -21.46 -15.93
CA ASP A 446 4.40 -22.00 -17.29
C ASP A 446 4.63 -20.92 -18.37
N ILE A 447 4.67 -19.63 -17.99
CA ILE A 447 4.86 -18.52 -18.92
C ILE A 447 6.34 -18.32 -19.24
N ILE A 448 6.75 -18.60 -20.48
CA ILE A 448 8.05 -18.21 -21.00
C ILE A 448 7.93 -16.89 -21.74
N ARG A 449 8.50 -15.83 -21.15
CA ARG A 449 8.51 -14.49 -21.74
C ARG A 449 9.73 -14.33 -22.63
N LEU A 450 9.51 -13.98 -23.90
CA LEU A 450 10.55 -13.75 -24.91
C LEU A 450 10.89 -12.27 -25.05
N ASP A 451 9.87 -11.40 -24.91
CA ASP A 451 10.03 -9.94 -24.90
C ASP A 451 8.99 -9.34 -23.95
N ASP A 452 9.44 -8.55 -22.99
CA ASP A 452 8.59 -7.95 -21.95
C ASP A 452 9.05 -6.52 -21.68
N ASP A 453 8.19 -5.53 -21.96
CA ASP A 453 8.46 -4.12 -21.74
C ASP A 453 8.74 -3.81 -20.25
N PHE A 454 8.30 -4.70 -19.36
CA PHE A 454 8.34 -4.51 -17.91
C PHE A 454 9.47 -5.27 -17.22
N LYS A 455 10.26 -6.07 -17.98
CA LYS A 455 11.44 -6.83 -17.50
C LYS A 455 11.16 -7.68 -16.24
N ARG A 456 9.99 -8.37 -16.24
CA ARG A 456 9.57 -9.29 -15.16
C ARG A 456 10.27 -10.63 -15.24
#